data_b2ee60e00744e0b6d3cd41b9aa7981ee
#
_entry.id   b2ee60e00744e0b6d3cd41b9aa7981ee
#
_cell.length_a   1.000
_cell.length_b   1.000
_cell.length_c   1.000
_cell.angle_alpha   90.00
_cell.angle_beta   90.00
_cell.angle_gamma   90.00
#
_symmetry.space_group_name_H-M   'P 1'
#
loop_
_entity.id
_entity.type
_entity.pdbx_description
1 polymer ?
#
loop_
_entity_poly.entity_id
_entity_poly.type
_entity_poly.pdbx_seq_one_letter_code
_entity_poly.pdbx_strand_id
1 'polypeptide(L)'
;MTLPRFPSSVVGSMPRSDFVRDLLDRPESDPARPALMDAAVAYIVAVQEAAGIDVVSDGEWRRRSYIGVIAEIMHGFARETRDGLSWHTVVEPMTPRRPGLLGEEARFLVGRTPRATKVALPSPYLLAQRMWDPDRSRAAYPTREAFMRALVPVLRAELLAVRAAGVTVAQFDDPHLCLLVDPKVRAGFADPDAEAALCVDLLNEIVAGVDGIVTAVHLCRRNKARQGWIGEGGYDPILPFLRRLAVKQYVLEFTIPVAGDFAVLRQLPDDRQIGLGCVDCRGAQIDSPEAIAERVAQALRHVDAERLWLNPDCGFAPGSAADIPIDEAYAKLRNEAAASALLRARFP
;
A
#
# COMPACT_ATOMS: atom_id res chain seq x y z
N MET A 1 17.97 -10.80 -7.37
CA MET A 1 18.44 -10.84 -5.99
C MET A 1 17.55 -11.82 -5.22
N THR A 2 18.13 -12.79 -4.50
CA THR A 2 17.35 -13.70 -3.65
C THR A 2 17.18 -13.03 -2.29
N LEU A 3 15.94 -12.85 -1.86
CA LEU A 3 15.64 -12.31 -0.53
C LEU A 3 15.99 -13.35 0.54
N PRO A 4 16.45 -12.91 1.73
CA PRO A 4 16.65 -13.81 2.86
C PRO A 4 15.30 -14.33 3.39
N ARG A 5 15.33 -15.35 4.24
CA ARG A 5 14.15 -15.79 5.01
C ARG A 5 13.63 -14.63 5.87
N PHE A 6 12.33 -14.56 6.13
CA PHE A 6 11.70 -13.47 6.88
C PHE A 6 12.14 -12.06 6.41
N PRO A 7 11.97 -11.72 5.13
CA PRO A 7 12.42 -10.43 4.67
C PRO A 7 11.64 -9.32 5.39
N SER A 8 12.33 -8.28 5.85
CA SER A 8 11.71 -7.07 6.37
C SER A 8 11.34 -6.12 5.23
N SER A 9 10.16 -5.51 5.30
CA SER A 9 9.63 -4.67 4.23
C SER A 9 8.80 -3.52 4.77
N VAL A 10 8.80 -2.40 4.10
CA VAL A 10 7.82 -1.33 4.33
C VAL A 10 6.50 -1.63 3.62
N VAL A 11 5.41 -0.96 4.02
CA VAL A 11 4.16 -0.97 3.25
C VAL A 11 4.26 -0.01 2.06
N GLY A 12 4.69 1.23 2.26
CA GLY A 12 4.87 2.21 1.20
C GLY A 12 5.25 3.58 1.76
N SER A 13 4.26 4.33 2.22
CA SER A 13 4.45 5.71 2.63
C SER A 13 5.30 5.86 3.89
N MET A 14 6.24 6.82 3.83
CA MET A 14 7.08 7.25 4.95
C MET A 14 6.69 8.66 5.42
N PRO A 15 6.93 9.01 6.69
CA PRO A 15 6.63 10.34 7.21
C PRO A 15 7.30 11.43 6.38
N ARG A 16 6.57 12.52 6.12
CA ARG A 16 7.09 13.67 5.37
C ARG A 16 7.52 14.77 6.32
N SER A 17 8.78 15.20 6.23
CA SER A 17 9.23 16.43 6.86
C SER A 17 8.56 17.65 6.24
N ASP A 18 8.61 18.80 6.94
CA ASP A 18 8.09 20.07 6.40
C ASP A 18 8.77 20.42 5.07
N PHE A 19 10.07 20.18 4.97
CA PHE A 19 10.81 20.36 3.71
C PHE A 19 10.17 19.62 2.52
N VAL A 20 9.74 18.36 2.71
CA VAL A 20 9.09 17.59 1.64
C VAL A 20 7.69 18.11 1.35
N ARG A 21 6.95 18.54 2.37
CA ARG A 21 5.64 19.18 2.20
C ARG A 21 5.76 20.46 1.38
N ASP A 22 6.74 21.32 1.73
CA ASP A 22 7.06 22.54 0.99
C ASP A 22 7.46 22.25 -0.46
N LEU A 23 8.24 21.20 -0.71
CA LEU A 23 8.59 20.76 -2.07
C LEU A 23 7.36 20.33 -2.88
N LEU A 24 6.44 19.63 -2.26
CA LEU A 24 5.19 19.23 -2.90
C LEU A 24 4.32 20.44 -3.25
N ASP A 25 4.40 21.52 -2.46
CA ASP A 25 3.64 22.76 -2.69
C ASP A 25 4.29 23.72 -3.69
N ARG A 26 5.56 23.52 -4.05
CA ARG A 26 6.20 24.30 -5.10
C ARG A 26 5.51 24.10 -6.45
N PRO A 27 5.44 25.13 -7.28
CA PRO A 27 4.94 25.02 -8.65
C PRO A 27 5.66 23.92 -9.45
N GLU A 28 4.95 23.22 -10.32
CA GLU A 28 5.56 22.25 -11.24
C GLU A 28 6.58 22.91 -12.18
N SER A 29 6.43 24.20 -12.44
CA SER A 29 7.35 25.01 -13.26
C SER A 29 8.64 25.44 -12.56
N ASP A 30 8.80 25.17 -11.24
CA ASP A 30 10.04 25.46 -10.54
C ASP A 30 11.16 24.51 -11.01
N PRO A 31 12.21 25.03 -11.70
CA PRO A 31 13.28 24.20 -12.25
C PRO A 31 14.12 23.47 -11.19
N ALA A 32 14.12 23.93 -9.94
CA ALA A 32 14.85 23.28 -8.85
C ALA A 32 14.07 22.12 -8.23
N ARG A 33 12.74 22.09 -8.38
CA ARG A 33 11.88 21.09 -7.73
C ARG A 33 12.25 19.66 -8.06
N PRO A 34 12.52 19.23 -9.31
CA PRO A 34 12.86 17.84 -9.61
C PRO A 34 14.13 17.38 -8.87
N ALA A 35 15.22 18.14 -8.92
CA ALA A 35 16.47 17.77 -8.28
C ALA A 35 16.36 17.72 -6.74
N LEU A 36 15.62 18.65 -6.14
CA LEU A 36 15.37 18.65 -4.70
C LEU A 36 14.49 17.46 -4.27
N MET A 37 13.50 17.10 -5.07
CA MET A 37 12.66 15.93 -4.83
C MET A 37 13.47 14.63 -4.99
N ASP A 38 14.36 14.56 -5.97
CA ASP A 38 15.29 13.44 -6.14
C ASP A 38 16.18 13.24 -4.90
N ALA A 39 16.73 14.34 -4.36
CA ALA A 39 17.51 14.30 -3.14
C ALA A 39 16.67 13.88 -1.92
N ALA A 40 15.44 14.36 -1.81
CA ALA A 40 14.52 13.98 -0.75
C ALA A 40 14.18 12.49 -0.78
N VAL A 41 13.88 11.95 -1.95
CA VAL A 41 13.63 10.50 -2.12
C VAL A 41 14.88 9.68 -1.82
N ALA A 42 16.05 10.11 -2.27
CA ALA A 42 17.31 9.44 -1.94
C ALA A 42 17.55 9.40 -0.43
N TYR A 43 17.24 10.48 0.30
CA TYR A 43 17.33 10.52 1.76
C TYR A 43 16.40 9.50 2.43
N ILE A 44 15.13 9.43 2.07
CA ILE A 44 14.21 8.49 2.73
C ILE A 44 14.51 7.03 2.39
N VAL A 45 15.07 6.75 1.23
CA VAL A 45 15.61 5.42 0.89
C VAL A 45 16.79 5.09 1.81
N ALA A 46 17.75 6.01 1.98
CA ALA A 46 18.89 5.82 2.87
C ALA A 46 18.48 5.63 4.34
N VAL A 47 17.42 6.28 4.82
CA VAL A 47 16.84 6.05 6.16
C VAL A 47 16.36 4.61 6.32
N GLN A 48 15.67 4.05 5.34
CA GLN A 48 15.21 2.66 5.36
C GLN A 48 16.39 1.67 5.28
N GLU A 49 17.40 1.96 4.47
CA GLU A 49 18.65 1.16 4.39
C GLU A 49 19.40 1.16 5.72
N ALA A 50 19.52 2.34 6.35
CA ALA A 50 20.19 2.48 7.66
C ALA A 50 19.41 1.75 8.78
N ALA A 51 18.09 1.63 8.66
CA ALA A 51 17.28 0.80 9.54
C ALA A 51 17.48 -0.70 9.31
N GLY A 52 18.11 -1.11 8.20
CA GLY A 52 18.38 -2.51 7.88
C GLY A 52 17.27 -3.22 7.11
N ILE A 53 16.30 -2.50 6.56
CA ILE A 53 15.16 -3.05 5.81
C ILE A 53 15.63 -3.73 4.52
N ASP A 54 15.09 -4.92 4.23
CA ASP A 54 15.45 -5.72 3.06
C ASP A 54 14.74 -5.22 1.79
N VAL A 55 13.49 -4.74 1.92
CA VAL A 55 12.66 -4.27 0.79
C VAL A 55 12.19 -2.84 1.06
N VAL A 56 12.75 -1.88 0.35
CA VAL A 56 12.53 -0.44 0.56
C VAL A 56 11.59 0.18 -0.47
N SER A 57 11.02 1.34 -0.17
CA SER A 57 10.20 2.14 -1.06
C SER A 57 10.76 3.56 -1.22
N ASP A 58 10.21 4.33 -2.17
CA ASP A 58 10.46 5.77 -2.32
C ASP A 58 9.75 6.62 -1.24
N GLY A 59 9.07 5.96 -0.28
CA GLY A 59 8.27 6.59 0.77
C GLY A 59 7.04 7.32 0.26
N GLU A 60 6.72 7.21 -1.02
CA GLU A 60 5.66 7.97 -1.72
C GLU A 60 5.86 9.50 -1.61
N TRP A 61 7.11 9.94 -1.50
CA TRP A 61 7.43 11.35 -1.25
C TRP A 61 7.18 12.25 -2.45
N ARG A 62 7.09 11.69 -3.66
CA ARG A 62 6.73 12.45 -4.88
C ARG A 62 5.25 12.77 -4.96
N ARG A 63 4.40 12.04 -4.21
CA ARG A 63 2.95 12.09 -4.32
C ARG A 63 2.35 12.93 -3.21
N ARG A 64 1.42 13.84 -3.54
CA ARG A 64 0.63 14.57 -2.52
C ARG A 64 -0.32 13.63 -1.78
N SER A 65 -0.81 12.62 -2.47
CA SER A 65 -1.72 11.61 -1.95
C SER A 65 -1.52 10.31 -2.72
N TYR A 66 -1.53 9.17 -2.02
CA TYR A 66 -1.39 7.86 -2.64
C TYR A 66 -2.51 7.55 -3.66
N ILE A 67 -3.73 8.09 -3.46
CA ILE A 67 -4.83 7.98 -4.42
C ILE A 67 -4.80 9.07 -5.48
N GLY A 68 -4.29 10.26 -5.16
CA GLY A 68 -4.26 11.42 -6.07
C GLY A 68 -3.37 11.23 -7.28
N VAL A 69 -2.44 10.28 -7.24
CA VAL A 69 -1.53 9.97 -8.34
C VAL A 69 -2.27 9.63 -9.65
N ILE A 70 -3.49 9.08 -9.58
CA ILE A 70 -4.27 8.80 -10.79
C ILE A 70 -4.63 10.07 -11.57
N ALA A 71 -4.86 11.19 -10.87
CA ALA A 71 -5.12 12.49 -11.52
C ALA A 71 -3.84 13.17 -12.05
N GLU A 72 -2.67 12.64 -11.70
CA GLU A 72 -1.40 13.00 -12.34
C GLU A 72 -1.15 12.16 -13.61
N ILE A 73 -1.60 10.90 -13.61
CA ILE A 73 -1.49 9.98 -14.74
C ILE A 73 -2.52 10.29 -15.83
N MET A 74 -3.74 10.67 -15.44
CA MET A 74 -4.88 10.88 -16.33
C MET A 74 -5.50 12.26 -16.13
N HIS A 75 -6.02 12.86 -17.19
CA HIS A 75 -7.00 13.95 -17.14
C HIS A 75 -8.40 13.41 -16.80
N GLY A 76 -9.38 14.31 -16.60
CA GLY A 76 -10.77 13.96 -16.33
C GLY A 76 -11.20 14.17 -14.87
N PHE A 77 -10.31 14.70 -14.04
CA PHE A 77 -10.56 14.90 -12.60
C PHE A 77 -10.66 16.40 -12.27
N ALA A 78 -11.72 16.77 -11.54
CA ALA A 78 -11.80 18.05 -10.85
C ALA A 78 -11.09 17.94 -9.49
N ARG A 79 -10.21 18.90 -9.21
CA ARG A 79 -9.56 19.04 -7.90
C ARG A 79 -10.34 20.02 -7.04
N GLU A 80 -10.57 19.65 -5.80
CA GLU A 80 -11.24 20.47 -4.79
C GLU A 80 -10.59 20.28 -3.42
N THR A 81 -10.97 21.13 -2.47
CA THR A 81 -10.56 20.97 -1.06
C THR A 81 -11.79 20.57 -0.25
N ARG A 82 -11.70 19.45 0.47
CA ARG A 82 -12.71 18.98 1.43
C ARG A 82 -12.04 18.85 2.79
N ASP A 83 -12.55 19.54 3.80
CA ASP A 83 -12.00 19.54 5.17
C ASP A 83 -10.48 19.84 5.22
N GLY A 84 -10.02 20.79 4.38
CA GLY A 84 -8.61 21.16 4.28
C GLY A 84 -7.73 20.17 3.49
N LEU A 85 -8.29 19.05 3.00
CA LEU A 85 -7.57 18.03 2.23
C LEU A 85 -7.83 18.17 0.73
N SER A 86 -6.80 17.93 -0.09
CA SER A 86 -6.96 17.85 -1.55
C SER A 86 -7.78 16.62 -1.92
N TRP A 87 -8.83 16.85 -2.71
CA TRP A 87 -9.72 15.81 -3.20
C TRP A 87 -9.79 15.84 -4.72
N HIS A 88 -10.00 14.69 -5.34
CA HIS A 88 -10.21 14.58 -6.78
C HIS A 88 -11.52 13.82 -7.03
N THR A 89 -12.35 14.39 -7.90
CA THR A 89 -13.59 13.75 -8.36
C THR A 89 -13.50 13.57 -9.87
N VAL A 90 -13.79 12.39 -10.40
CA VAL A 90 -13.88 12.19 -11.85
C VAL A 90 -15.12 12.86 -12.39
N VAL A 91 -14.95 13.77 -13.36
CA VAL A 91 -16.05 14.59 -13.93
C VAL A 91 -16.10 14.51 -15.45
N GLU A 92 -15.04 14.02 -16.10
CA GLU A 92 -14.94 13.84 -17.54
C GLU A 92 -14.36 12.44 -17.84
N PRO A 93 -14.55 11.88 -19.04
CA PRO A 93 -13.86 10.67 -19.46
C PRO A 93 -12.33 10.82 -19.32
N MET A 94 -11.69 9.83 -18.72
CA MET A 94 -10.24 9.83 -18.53
C MET A 94 -9.51 9.82 -19.88
N THR A 95 -8.53 10.70 -20.03
CA THR A 95 -7.58 10.70 -21.16
C THR A 95 -6.15 10.75 -20.62
N PRO A 96 -5.15 10.22 -21.34
CA PRO A 96 -3.77 10.20 -20.88
C PRO A 96 -3.21 11.61 -20.62
N ARG A 97 -2.59 11.80 -19.46
CA ARG A 97 -1.84 13.02 -19.09
C ARG A 97 -0.35 12.73 -18.98
N ARG A 98 0.01 11.75 -18.15
CA ARG A 98 1.40 11.34 -17.93
C ARG A 98 1.46 9.82 -17.69
N PRO A 99 1.17 9.00 -18.72
CA PRO A 99 1.21 7.56 -18.61
C PRO A 99 2.64 7.07 -18.33
N GLY A 100 2.78 6.05 -17.48
CA GLY A 100 4.08 5.50 -17.09
C GLY A 100 4.75 6.28 -15.94
N LEU A 101 4.05 7.21 -15.28
CA LEU A 101 4.56 7.99 -14.15
C LEU A 101 5.13 7.10 -13.04
N LEU A 102 4.41 6.05 -12.65
CA LEU A 102 4.88 5.14 -11.61
C LEU A 102 6.11 4.33 -12.07
N GLY A 103 6.21 4.04 -13.35
CA GLY A 103 7.42 3.45 -13.94
C GLY A 103 8.64 4.38 -13.92
N GLU A 104 8.44 5.70 -14.05
CA GLU A 104 9.51 6.70 -13.88
C GLU A 104 10.00 6.78 -12.44
N GLU A 105 9.08 6.87 -11.47
CA GLU A 105 9.38 6.84 -10.04
C GLU A 105 10.11 5.55 -9.65
N ALA A 106 9.65 4.42 -10.17
CA ALA A 106 10.23 3.10 -9.96
C ALA A 106 11.67 3.00 -10.48
N ARG A 107 11.96 3.50 -11.70
CA ARG A 107 13.32 3.52 -12.26
C ARG A 107 14.27 4.34 -11.40
N PHE A 108 13.80 5.47 -10.88
CA PHE A 108 14.59 6.28 -9.95
C PHE A 108 14.91 5.48 -8.68
N LEU A 109 13.90 4.87 -8.05
CA LEU A 109 14.06 4.06 -6.84
C LEU A 109 15.07 2.92 -7.05
N VAL A 110 14.89 2.11 -8.09
CA VAL A 110 15.79 0.99 -8.41
C VAL A 110 17.23 1.45 -8.63
N GLY A 111 17.43 2.62 -9.24
CA GLY A 111 18.76 3.20 -9.46
C GLY A 111 19.42 3.80 -8.19
N ARG A 112 18.71 3.85 -7.06
CA ARG A 112 19.20 4.49 -5.81
C ARG A 112 19.57 3.52 -4.70
N THR A 113 19.24 2.25 -4.83
CA THR A 113 19.48 1.25 -3.79
C THR A 113 19.91 -0.10 -4.38
N PRO A 114 20.81 -0.82 -3.69
CA PRO A 114 21.07 -2.23 -3.99
C PRO A 114 20.03 -3.16 -3.34
N ARG A 115 19.11 -2.62 -2.53
CA ARG A 115 18.06 -3.40 -1.85
C ARG A 115 16.97 -3.80 -2.83
N ALA A 116 16.16 -4.79 -2.46
CA ALA A 116 14.90 -5.04 -3.14
C ALA A 116 13.96 -3.83 -2.98
N THR A 117 13.09 -3.61 -3.94
CA THR A 117 12.25 -2.42 -4.00
C THR A 117 10.78 -2.75 -4.08
N LYS A 118 9.96 -1.90 -3.46
CA LYS A 118 8.50 -1.97 -3.50
C LYS A 118 7.92 -0.64 -4.00
N VAL A 119 6.90 -0.74 -4.85
CA VAL A 119 6.09 0.40 -5.31
C VAL A 119 4.63 0.12 -5.02
N ALA A 120 3.94 1.09 -4.38
CA ALA A 120 2.51 1.03 -4.12
C ALA A 120 1.71 1.69 -5.25
N LEU A 121 0.60 1.04 -5.62
CA LEU A 121 -0.42 1.51 -6.57
C LEU A 121 -1.79 1.48 -5.88
N PRO A 122 -2.67 2.46 -6.13
CA PRO A 122 -4.04 2.38 -5.65
C PRO A 122 -4.83 1.32 -6.42
N SER A 123 -5.77 0.63 -5.75
CA SER A 123 -6.69 -0.29 -6.45
C SER A 123 -7.81 0.48 -7.19
N PRO A 124 -8.43 -0.12 -8.22
CA PRO A 124 -9.55 0.51 -8.90
C PRO A 124 -10.76 0.68 -7.96
N TYR A 125 -10.97 -0.26 -7.02
CA TYR A 125 -12.04 -0.18 -6.06
C TYR A 125 -11.86 0.99 -5.08
N LEU A 126 -10.65 1.12 -4.49
CA LEU A 126 -10.30 2.28 -3.66
C LEU A 126 -10.52 3.60 -4.40
N LEU A 127 -10.02 3.71 -5.63
CA LEU A 127 -10.15 4.94 -6.43
C LEU A 127 -11.61 5.28 -6.66
N ALA A 128 -12.45 4.30 -7.01
CA ALA A 128 -13.86 4.55 -7.28
C ALA A 128 -14.65 4.92 -6.01
N GLN A 129 -14.33 4.31 -4.87
CA GLN A 129 -14.93 4.67 -3.58
C GLN A 129 -14.59 6.10 -3.16
N ARG A 130 -13.50 6.64 -3.67
CA ARG A 130 -12.98 7.96 -3.26
C ARG A 130 -13.20 9.05 -4.29
N MET A 131 -13.36 8.72 -5.58
CA MET A 131 -13.32 9.70 -6.67
C MET A 131 -14.55 9.68 -7.56
N TRP A 132 -15.42 8.67 -7.46
CA TRP A 132 -16.70 8.68 -8.17
C TRP A 132 -17.80 9.28 -7.27
N ASP A 133 -18.51 10.26 -7.81
CA ASP A 133 -19.60 10.98 -7.14
C ASP A 133 -20.87 10.86 -8.00
N PRO A 134 -22.02 10.39 -7.43
CA PRO A 134 -23.22 10.14 -8.20
C PRO A 134 -23.82 11.39 -8.90
N ASP A 135 -23.57 12.57 -8.37
CA ASP A 135 -24.12 13.80 -8.93
C ASP A 135 -23.19 14.43 -9.98
N ARG A 136 -21.90 14.15 -9.92
CA ARG A 136 -20.88 14.82 -10.76
C ARG A 136 -20.24 13.90 -11.80
N SER A 137 -20.14 12.60 -11.50
CA SER A 137 -19.40 11.65 -12.32
C SER A 137 -20.24 10.92 -13.37
N ARG A 138 -21.56 10.91 -13.24
CA ARG A 138 -22.46 10.12 -14.12
C ARG A 138 -22.36 10.49 -15.60
N ALA A 139 -22.09 11.74 -15.91
CA ALA A 139 -21.93 12.15 -17.30
C ALA A 139 -20.69 11.52 -17.96
N ALA A 140 -19.63 11.32 -17.19
CA ALA A 140 -18.40 10.68 -17.65
C ALA A 140 -18.48 9.15 -17.55
N TYR A 141 -18.99 8.65 -16.40
CA TYR A 141 -19.12 7.24 -16.08
C TYR A 141 -20.47 6.99 -15.41
N PRO A 142 -21.44 6.35 -16.09
CA PRO A 142 -22.82 6.21 -15.62
C PRO A 142 -22.96 5.52 -14.26
N THR A 143 -22.01 4.64 -13.92
CA THR A 143 -21.96 3.92 -12.67
C THR A 143 -20.54 3.93 -12.09
N ARG A 144 -20.43 3.71 -10.79
CA ARG A 144 -19.13 3.53 -10.13
C ARG A 144 -18.36 2.33 -10.72
N GLU A 145 -19.05 1.25 -11.06
CA GLU A 145 -18.46 0.09 -11.74
C GLU A 145 -17.88 0.47 -13.11
N ALA A 146 -18.58 1.27 -13.91
CA ALA A 146 -18.07 1.72 -15.20
C ALA A 146 -16.76 2.50 -15.05
N PHE A 147 -16.63 3.31 -14.01
CA PHE A 147 -15.37 4.00 -13.69
C PHE A 147 -14.29 3.02 -13.24
N MET A 148 -14.60 2.05 -12.35
CA MET A 148 -13.65 1.02 -11.93
C MET A 148 -13.08 0.25 -13.13
N ARG A 149 -13.94 -0.17 -14.06
CA ARG A 149 -13.51 -0.90 -15.28
C ARG A 149 -12.63 -0.04 -16.19
N ALA A 150 -12.91 1.26 -16.29
CA ALA A 150 -12.07 2.20 -17.05
C ALA A 150 -10.67 2.39 -16.43
N LEU A 151 -10.53 2.20 -15.11
CA LEU A 151 -9.23 2.26 -14.42
C LEU A 151 -8.36 1.03 -14.67
N VAL A 152 -8.93 -0.14 -14.97
CA VAL A 152 -8.18 -1.40 -15.15
C VAL A 152 -7.06 -1.29 -16.18
N PRO A 153 -7.29 -0.86 -17.43
CA PRO A 153 -6.22 -0.74 -18.41
C PRO A 153 -5.15 0.30 -18.01
N VAL A 154 -5.54 1.37 -17.32
CA VAL A 154 -4.62 2.41 -16.84
C VAL A 154 -3.67 1.82 -15.78
N LEU A 155 -4.23 1.20 -14.75
CA LEU A 155 -3.44 0.61 -13.65
C LEU A 155 -2.61 -0.59 -14.12
N ARG A 156 -3.11 -1.37 -15.09
CA ARG A 156 -2.32 -2.42 -15.72
C ARG A 156 -1.12 -1.85 -16.48
N ALA A 157 -1.28 -0.75 -17.22
CA ALA A 157 -0.18 -0.10 -17.92
C ALA A 157 0.89 0.40 -16.93
N GLU A 158 0.49 1.01 -15.82
CA GLU A 158 1.41 1.43 -14.75
C GLU A 158 2.12 0.23 -14.09
N LEU A 159 1.40 -0.87 -13.80
CA LEU A 159 2.01 -2.10 -13.29
C LEU A 159 3.09 -2.64 -14.23
N LEU A 160 2.81 -2.65 -15.53
CA LEU A 160 3.79 -3.11 -16.52
C LEU A 160 5.00 -2.18 -16.62
N ALA A 161 4.80 -0.86 -16.48
CA ALA A 161 5.89 0.13 -16.43
C ALA A 161 6.75 -0.03 -15.17
N VAL A 162 6.14 -0.27 -14.00
CA VAL A 162 6.82 -0.57 -12.74
C VAL A 162 7.63 -1.87 -12.85
N ARG A 163 7.03 -2.93 -13.41
CA ARG A 163 7.75 -4.19 -13.70
C ARG A 163 8.96 -3.97 -14.60
N ALA A 164 8.78 -3.22 -15.68
CA ALA A 164 9.85 -2.93 -16.64
C ALA A 164 11.01 -2.12 -16.02
N ALA A 165 10.75 -1.38 -14.95
CA ALA A 165 11.77 -0.69 -14.16
C ALA A 165 12.62 -1.64 -13.28
N GLY A 166 12.24 -2.91 -13.13
CA GLY A 166 12.99 -3.90 -12.33
C GLY A 166 12.62 -3.90 -10.84
N VAL A 167 11.45 -3.39 -10.46
CA VAL A 167 10.94 -3.44 -9.09
C VAL A 167 10.65 -4.88 -8.65
N THR A 168 10.94 -5.19 -7.39
CA THR A 168 10.72 -6.52 -6.82
C THR A 168 9.25 -6.76 -6.49
N VAL A 169 8.57 -5.76 -5.89
CA VAL A 169 7.17 -5.88 -5.43
C VAL A 169 6.34 -4.70 -5.95
N ALA A 170 5.25 -5.00 -6.66
CA ALA A 170 4.18 -4.04 -6.95
C ALA A 170 2.97 -4.34 -6.06
N GLN A 171 2.64 -3.43 -5.17
CA GLN A 171 1.59 -3.59 -4.17
C GLN A 171 0.37 -2.73 -4.52
N PHE A 172 -0.80 -3.35 -4.62
CA PHE A 172 -2.06 -2.63 -4.72
C PHE A 172 -2.63 -2.36 -3.33
N ASP A 173 -2.86 -1.10 -3.00
CA ASP A 173 -3.50 -0.73 -1.74
C ASP A 173 -5.01 -0.76 -1.90
N ASP A 174 -5.67 -1.61 -1.11
CA ASP A 174 -7.13 -1.70 -1.09
C ASP A 174 -7.72 -1.74 0.32
N PRO A 175 -7.62 -0.65 1.08
CA PRO A 175 -8.27 -0.56 2.37
C PRO A 175 -9.79 -0.65 2.29
N HIS A 176 -10.42 -0.32 1.16
CA HIS A 176 -11.87 -0.38 1.02
C HIS A 176 -12.39 -1.81 0.87
N LEU A 177 -11.66 -2.71 0.20
CA LEU A 177 -11.95 -4.14 0.25
C LEU A 177 -11.83 -4.65 1.70
N CYS A 178 -10.77 -4.24 2.42
CA CYS A 178 -10.60 -4.64 3.82
C CYS A 178 -11.73 -4.13 4.73
N LEU A 179 -12.28 -2.94 4.49
CA LEU A 179 -13.40 -2.43 5.27
C LEU A 179 -14.67 -3.29 5.19
N LEU A 180 -14.79 -4.15 4.19
CA LEU A 180 -15.91 -5.12 4.11
C LEU A 180 -15.82 -6.25 5.16
N VAL A 181 -14.82 -6.25 6.05
CA VAL A 181 -14.81 -7.08 7.27
C VAL A 181 -15.80 -6.56 8.32
N ASP A 182 -16.09 -5.25 8.30
CA ASP A 182 -16.93 -4.58 9.30
C ASP A 182 -18.42 -4.70 8.94
N PRO A 183 -19.25 -5.30 9.80
CA PRO A 183 -20.69 -5.39 9.58
C PRO A 183 -21.37 -4.04 9.34
N LYS A 184 -20.89 -2.96 9.97
CA LYS A 184 -21.43 -1.62 9.77
C LYS A 184 -21.17 -1.09 8.38
N VAL A 185 -19.97 -1.37 7.84
CA VAL A 185 -19.63 -1.01 6.45
C VAL A 185 -20.43 -1.85 5.46
N ARG A 186 -20.53 -3.16 5.69
CA ARG A 186 -21.33 -4.07 4.85
C ARG A 186 -22.78 -3.65 4.75
N ALA A 187 -23.38 -3.20 5.85
CA ALA A 187 -24.77 -2.74 5.88
C ALA A 187 -25.05 -1.53 4.95
N GLY A 188 -24.03 -0.82 4.52
CA GLY A 188 -24.13 0.28 3.55
C GLY A 188 -24.25 -0.17 2.09
N PHE A 189 -24.13 -1.47 1.79
CA PHE A 189 -24.23 -2.03 0.45
C PHE A 189 -25.46 -2.94 0.32
N ALA A 190 -26.11 -2.90 -0.83
CA ALA A 190 -27.22 -3.82 -1.13
C ALA A 190 -26.73 -5.28 -1.21
N ASP A 191 -25.54 -5.50 -1.76
CA ASP A 191 -24.85 -6.79 -1.82
C ASP A 191 -23.34 -6.58 -1.59
N PRO A 192 -22.87 -6.67 -0.34
CA PRO A 192 -21.46 -6.50 -0.01
C PRO A 192 -20.55 -7.61 -0.53
N ASP A 193 -21.12 -8.81 -0.80
CA ASP A 193 -20.37 -9.91 -1.39
C ASP A 193 -20.12 -9.68 -2.88
N ALA A 194 -21.11 -9.15 -3.61
CA ALA A 194 -20.91 -8.72 -4.98
C ALA A 194 -19.87 -7.60 -5.10
N GLU A 195 -19.84 -6.66 -4.15
CA GLU A 195 -18.81 -5.61 -4.08
C GLU A 195 -17.41 -6.21 -3.91
N ALA A 196 -17.24 -7.14 -2.96
CA ALA A 196 -15.97 -7.83 -2.74
C ALA A 196 -15.54 -8.67 -3.95
N ALA A 197 -16.50 -9.35 -4.59
CA ALA A 197 -16.25 -10.14 -5.79
C ALA A 197 -15.76 -9.25 -6.94
N LEU A 198 -16.45 -8.13 -7.19
CA LEU A 198 -16.06 -7.17 -8.23
C LEU A 198 -14.66 -6.61 -8.00
N CYS A 199 -14.32 -6.23 -6.76
CA CYS A 199 -12.99 -5.76 -6.40
C CYS A 199 -11.91 -6.78 -6.78
N VAL A 200 -12.12 -8.05 -6.40
CA VAL A 200 -11.19 -9.15 -6.68
C VAL A 200 -11.07 -9.39 -8.18
N ASP A 201 -12.17 -9.42 -8.91
CA ASP A 201 -12.18 -9.68 -10.35
C ASP A 201 -11.39 -8.59 -11.10
N LEU A 202 -11.57 -7.32 -10.76
CA LEU A 202 -10.82 -6.20 -11.35
C LEU A 202 -9.32 -6.23 -11.03
N LEU A 203 -8.95 -6.58 -9.80
CA LEU A 203 -7.53 -6.77 -9.46
C LEU A 203 -6.92 -7.94 -10.22
N ASN A 204 -7.66 -9.04 -10.37
CA ASN A 204 -7.22 -10.19 -11.15
C ASN A 204 -7.02 -9.85 -12.63
N GLU A 205 -7.90 -9.03 -13.23
CA GLU A 205 -7.71 -8.53 -14.60
C GLU A 205 -6.41 -7.71 -14.72
N ILE A 206 -6.08 -6.88 -13.72
CA ILE A 206 -4.87 -6.06 -13.74
C ILE A 206 -3.61 -6.93 -13.68
N VAL A 207 -3.57 -7.96 -12.81
CA VAL A 207 -2.38 -8.78 -12.58
C VAL A 207 -2.28 -9.99 -13.52
N ALA A 208 -3.29 -10.28 -14.32
CA ALA A 208 -3.35 -11.45 -15.18
C ALA A 208 -2.12 -11.54 -16.12
N GLY A 209 -1.39 -12.67 -16.06
CA GLY A 209 -0.20 -12.92 -16.91
C GLY A 209 0.99 -11.99 -16.64
N VAL A 210 1.02 -11.30 -15.50
CA VAL A 210 2.16 -10.47 -15.11
C VAL A 210 3.14 -11.28 -14.28
N ASP A 211 4.23 -11.69 -14.90
CA ASP A 211 5.33 -12.45 -14.28
C ASP A 211 6.59 -11.60 -14.12
N GLY A 212 7.56 -12.11 -13.34
CA GLY A 212 8.84 -11.43 -13.11
C GLY A 212 8.79 -10.31 -12.08
N ILE A 213 7.66 -10.15 -11.38
CA ILE A 213 7.46 -9.24 -10.25
C ILE A 213 6.54 -9.91 -9.23
N VAL A 214 6.71 -9.62 -7.95
CA VAL A 214 5.75 -10.03 -6.91
C VAL A 214 4.60 -9.03 -6.92
N THR A 215 3.42 -9.46 -7.37
CA THR A 215 2.20 -8.66 -7.22
C THR A 215 1.64 -8.86 -5.82
N ALA A 216 1.32 -7.77 -5.12
CA ALA A 216 0.82 -7.81 -3.75
C ALA A 216 -0.49 -7.02 -3.61
N VAL A 217 -1.29 -7.35 -2.59
CA VAL A 217 -2.40 -6.52 -2.14
C VAL A 217 -2.21 -6.16 -0.66
N HIS A 218 -2.34 -4.88 -0.33
CA HIS A 218 -2.33 -4.41 1.05
C HIS A 218 -3.75 -4.13 1.54
N LEU A 219 -4.10 -4.75 2.67
CA LEU A 219 -5.42 -4.72 3.28
C LEU A 219 -5.31 -4.24 4.73
N CYS A 220 -5.72 -3.01 4.99
CA CYS A 220 -5.77 -2.43 6.33
C CYS A 220 -7.16 -1.83 6.63
N ARG A 221 -7.45 -1.61 7.93
CA ARG A 221 -8.71 -1.00 8.39
C ARG A 221 -8.69 0.53 8.28
N ARG A 222 -7.93 1.08 7.34
CA ARG A 222 -7.66 2.51 7.15
C ARG A 222 -6.96 3.14 8.36
N ASN A 223 -5.70 3.41 8.21
CA ASN A 223 -4.87 4.05 9.21
C ASN A 223 -5.20 5.55 9.30
N LYS A 224 -5.52 6.02 10.51
CA LYS A 224 -5.68 7.43 10.87
C LYS A 224 -4.53 7.93 11.76
N ALA A 225 -3.36 7.35 11.66
CA ALA A 225 -2.22 7.63 12.54
C ALA A 225 -2.63 7.55 14.03
N ARG A 226 -2.30 8.55 14.84
CA ARG A 226 -2.62 8.59 16.28
C ARG A 226 -4.11 8.48 16.61
N GLN A 227 -5.00 8.65 15.63
CA GLN A 227 -6.45 8.51 15.82
C GLN A 227 -6.94 7.07 15.63
N GLY A 228 -6.04 6.11 15.37
CA GLY A 228 -6.37 4.68 15.26
C GLY A 228 -6.79 4.25 13.84
N TRP A 229 -7.90 3.54 13.73
CA TRP A 229 -8.42 2.91 12.51
C TRP A 229 -9.90 3.20 12.30
N ILE A 230 -10.49 2.76 11.17
CA ILE A 230 -11.90 2.99 10.84
C ILE A 230 -12.73 1.71 10.99
N GLY A 231 -12.34 0.63 10.30
CA GLY A 231 -13.12 -0.60 10.27
C GLY A 231 -12.74 -1.57 11.38
N GLU A 232 -13.70 -2.37 11.82
CA GLU A 232 -13.55 -3.37 12.89
C GLU A 232 -13.92 -4.77 12.37
N GLY A 233 -13.12 -5.77 12.70
CA GLY A 233 -13.38 -7.17 12.36
C GLY A 233 -12.19 -7.91 11.81
N GLY A 234 -12.16 -9.25 12.03
CA GLY A 234 -11.22 -10.18 11.44
C GLY A 234 -11.46 -10.37 9.93
N TYR A 235 -10.58 -11.10 9.25
CA TYR A 235 -10.64 -11.27 7.79
C TYR A 235 -11.71 -12.26 7.31
N ASP A 236 -12.36 -13.00 8.22
CA ASP A 236 -13.30 -14.09 7.86
C ASP A 236 -14.38 -13.67 6.85
N PRO A 237 -15.05 -12.49 6.96
CA PRO A 237 -16.10 -12.11 6.01
C PRO A 237 -15.62 -11.93 4.57
N ILE A 238 -14.36 -11.60 4.36
CA ILE A 238 -13.78 -11.39 3.01
C ILE A 238 -12.89 -12.55 2.55
N LEU A 239 -12.66 -13.54 3.40
CA LEU A 239 -11.77 -14.66 3.12
C LEU A 239 -12.14 -15.46 1.85
N PRO A 240 -13.45 -15.73 1.53
CA PRO A 240 -13.81 -16.39 0.28
C PRO A 240 -13.33 -15.63 -0.96
N PHE A 241 -13.29 -14.30 -0.88
CA PHE A 241 -12.82 -13.43 -1.95
C PHE A 241 -11.30 -13.36 -2.01
N LEU A 242 -10.62 -13.27 -0.86
CA LEU A 242 -9.16 -13.30 -0.81
C LEU A 242 -8.58 -14.57 -1.45
N ARG A 243 -9.23 -15.72 -1.26
CA ARG A 243 -8.81 -17.00 -1.89
C ARG A 243 -8.85 -16.96 -3.42
N ARG A 244 -9.65 -16.08 -4.01
CA ARG A 244 -9.78 -15.91 -5.46
C ARG A 244 -8.77 -14.90 -6.03
N LEU A 245 -8.09 -14.10 -5.19
CA LEU A 245 -7.10 -13.13 -5.65
C LEU A 245 -5.89 -13.83 -6.27
N ALA A 246 -5.54 -13.40 -7.48
CA ALA A 246 -4.42 -13.94 -8.24
C ALA A 246 -3.07 -13.26 -7.91
N VAL A 247 -3.02 -12.41 -6.87
CA VAL A 247 -1.77 -11.80 -6.39
C VAL A 247 -0.85 -12.84 -5.76
N LYS A 248 0.45 -12.57 -5.74
CA LYS A 248 1.47 -13.46 -5.15
C LYS A 248 1.69 -13.21 -3.66
N GLN A 249 1.25 -12.07 -3.12
CA GLN A 249 1.44 -11.71 -1.71
C GLN A 249 0.22 -10.99 -1.14
N TYR A 250 -0.15 -11.34 0.08
CA TYR A 250 -1.09 -10.59 0.91
C TYR A 250 -0.30 -9.81 1.98
N VAL A 251 -0.50 -8.50 2.09
CA VAL A 251 0.07 -7.65 3.14
C VAL A 251 -1.06 -7.27 4.09
N LEU A 252 -1.06 -7.90 5.27
CA LEU A 252 -2.19 -7.93 6.20
C LEU A 252 -1.83 -7.27 7.53
N GLU A 253 -2.79 -6.59 8.13
CA GLU A 253 -2.68 -5.89 9.40
C GLU A 253 -3.07 -6.79 10.56
N PHE A 254 -2.24 -6.86 11.64
CA PHE A 254 -2.48 -7.71 12.80
C PHE A 254 -2.12 -7.10 14.16
N THR A 255 -1.53 -5.89 14.25
CA THR A 255 -1.15 -5.33 15.55
C THR A 255 -2.30 -4.64 16.28
N ILE A 256 -3.42 -4.37 15.59
CA ILE A 256 -4.60 -3.78 16.22
C ILE A 256 -5.53 -4.87 16.79
N PRO A 257 -6.19 -4.61 17.93
CA PRO A 257 -7.00 -5.63 18.63
C PRO A 257 -8.15 -6.20 17.81
N VAL A 258 -8.66 -5.41 16.86
CA VAL A 258 -9.83 -5.76 16.04
C VAL A 258 -9.49 -6.55 14.78
N ALA A 259 -8.20 -6.78 14.49
CA ALA A 259 -7.76 -7.45 13.26
C ALA A 259 -8.05 -8.97 13.23
N GLY A 260 -8.46 -9.56 14.36
CA GLY A 260 -8.63 -11.01 14.52
C GLY A 260 -7.30 -11.70 14.89
N ASP A 261 -7.29 -13.01 14.82
CA ASP A 261 -6.12 -13.81 15.15
C ASP A 261 -5.42 -14.41 13.92
N PHE A 262 -4.23 -14.96 14.10
CA PHE A 262 -3.43 -15.54 13.04
C PHE A 262 -3.99 -16.84 12.46
N ALA A 263 -5.01 -17.47 13.08
CA ALA A 263 -5.59 -18.72 12.58
C ALA A 263 -6.18 -18.56 11.16
N VAL A 264 -6.59 -17.35 10.79
CA VAL A 264 -7.06 -17.03 9.42
C VAL A 264 -6.00 -17.33 8.35
N LEU A 265 -4.71 -17.24 8.69
CA LEU A 265 -3.60 -17.50 7.77
C LEU A 265 -3.61 -18.92 7.20
N ARG A 266 -4.11 -19.92 7.97
CA ARG A 266 -4.28 -21.31 7.49
C ARG A 266 -5.27 -21.45 6.36
N GLN A 267 -6.12 -20.47 6.19
CA GLN A 267 -7.22 -20.49 5.22
C GLN A 267 -6.86 -19.78 3.91
N LEU A 268 -5.72 -19.10 3.85
CA LEU A 268 -5.18 -18.48 2.63
C LEU A 268 -4.45 -19.52 1.78
N PRO A 269 -4.42 -19.37 0.43
CA PRO A 269 -3.72 -20.29 -0.46
C PRO A 269 -2.24 -20.47 -0.07
N ASP A 270 -1.75 -21.72 -0.11
CA ASP A 270 -0.42 -22.07 0.36
C ASP A 270 0.71 -21.59 -0.56
N ASP A 271 0.40 -21.28 -1.80
CA ASP A 271 1.31 -20.75 -2.82
C ASP A 271 1.47 -19.22 -2.76
N ARG A 272 0.92 -18.56 -1.74
CA ARG A 272 0.99 -17.10 -1.55
C ARG A 272 1.91 -16.73 -0.40
N GLN A 273 2.66 -15.66 -0.58
CA GLN A 273 3.45 -15.02 0.47
C GLN A 273 2.54 -14.18 1.38
N ILE A 274 2.95 -14.03 2.63
CA ILE A 274 2.25 -13.25 3.65
C ILE A 274 3.19 -12.15 4.15
N GLY A 275 2.88 -10.90 3.84
CA GLY A 275 3.43 -9.74 4.52
C GLY A 275 2.66 -9.52 5.81
N LEU A 276 3.24 -9.97 6.92
CA LEU A 276 2.61 -9.91 8.23
C LEU A 276 2.78 -8.53 8.85
N GLY A 277 1.68 -7.82 9.09
CA GLY A 277 1.67 -6.61 9.90
C GLY A 277 2.06 -6.96 11.33
N CYS A 278 3.31 -6.76 11.68
CA CYS A 278 3.87 -7.11 12.99
C CYS A 278 4.44 -5.90 13.74
N VAL A 279 4.41 -4.73 13.13
CA VAL A 279 4.84 -3.45 13.72
C VAL A 279 3.68 -2.46 13.68
N ASP A 280 3.29 -1.94 14.84
CA ASP A 280 2.28 -0.89 14.93
C ASP A 280 2.82 0.44 14.39
N CYS A 281 2.17 0.94 13.33
CA CYS A 281 2.52 2.22 12.71
C CYS A 281 1.72 3.41 13.26
N ARG A 282 0.80 3.20 14.22
CA ARG A 282 -0.11 4.23 14.75
C ARG A 282 0.31 4.73 16.12
N GLY A 283 0.58 3.81 17.06
CA GLY A 283 0.97 4.12 18.42
C GLY A 283 2.36 4.77 18.50
N ALA A 284 2.62 5.53 19.56
CA ALA A 284 3.95 6.09 19.82
C ALA A 284 4.93 5.05 20.41
N GLN A 285 4.41 3.93 20.87
CA GLN A 285 5.24 2.84 21.39
C GLN A 285 6.09 2.23 20.29
N ILE A 286 7.34 1.95 20.62
CA ILE A 286 8.29 1.24 19.76
C ILE A 286 8.52 -0.12 20.40
N ASP A 287 7.97 -1.17 19.78
CA ASP A 287 8.15 -2.54 20.24
C ASP A 287 9.62 -2.96 20.12
N SER A 288 10.10 -3.78 21.08
CA SER A 288 11.44 -4.35 20.99
C SER A 288 11.52 -5.41 19.86
N PRO A 289 12.72 -5.69 19.35
CA PRO A 289 12.91 -6.77 18.37
C PRO A 289 12.39 -8.12 18.85
N GLU A 290 12.54 -8.42 20.13
CA GLU A 290 12.07 -9.67 20.76
C GLU A 290 10.55 -9.74 20.78
N ALA A 291 9.86 -8.64 21.11
CA ALA A 291 8.39 -8.58 21.11
C ALA A 291 7.83 -8.76 19.69
N ILE A 292 8.46 -8.15 18.69
CA ILE A 292 8.09 -8.34 17.28
C ILE A 292 8.34 -9.79 16.84
N ALA A 293 9.51 -10.34 17.16
CA ALA A 293 9.86 -11.71 16.80
C ALA A 293 8.92 -12.74 17.45
N GLU A 294 8.50 -12.51 18.71
CA GLU A 294 7.52 -13.41 19.38
C GLU A 294 6.13 -13.31 18.73
N ARG A 295 5.69 -12.13 18.33
CA ARG A 295 4.45 -11.95 17.56
C ARG A 295 4.49 -12.74 16.24
N VAL A 296 5.61 -12.67 15.52
CA VAL A 296 5.82 -13.45 14.30
C VAL A 296 5.86 -14.93 14.57
N ALA A 297 6.52 -15.38 15.67
CA ALA A 297 6.55 -16.78 16.08
C ALA A 297 5.15 -17.35 16.37
N GLN A 298 4.22 -16.54 16.84
CA GLN A 298 2.82 -16.95 16.99
C GLN A 298 2.16 -17.19 15.62
N ALA A 299 2.41 -16.33 14.62
CA ALA A 299 1.91 -16.53 13.26
C ALA A 299 2.48 -17.79 12.59
N LEU A 300 3.73 -18.17 12.90
CA LEU A 300 4.37 -19.38 12.39
C LEU A 300 3.71 -20.70 12.83
N ARG A 301 2.77 -20.66 13.77
CA ARG A 301 1.90 -21.81 14.07
C ARG A 301 0.84 -22.06 13.01
N HIS A 302 0.67 -21.12 12.07
CA HIS A 302 -0.42 -21.08 11.11
C HIS A 302 0.04 -20.92 9.65
N VAL A 303 1.32 -20.61 9.41
CA VAL A 303 1.88 -20.39 8.09
C VAL A 303 3.36 -20.80 8.07
N ASP A 304 3.82 -21.32 6.94
CA ASP A 304 5.21 -21.73 6.76
C ASP A 304 6.17 -20.53 6.75
N ALA A 305 7.34 -20.72 7.32
CA ALA A 305 8.35 -19.68 7.49
C ALA A 305 8.81 -19.06 6.15
N GLU A 306 8.86 -19.87 5.09
CA GLU A 306 9.27 -19.46 3.73
C GLU A 306 8.31 -18.49 3.09
N ARG A 307 7.07 -18.48 3.55
CA ARG A 307 6.00 -17.62 3.01
C ARG A 307 5.92 -16.26 3.73
N LEU A 308 6.57 -16.13 4.90
CA LEU A 308 6.31 -15.03 5.81
C LEU A 308 7.35 -13.92 5.68
N TRP A 309 6.86 -12.69 5.44
CA TRP A 309 7.61 -11.45 5.43
C TRP A 309 7.15 -10.57 6.60
N LEU A 310 8.04 -9.74 7.11
CA LEU A 310 7.71 -8.76 8.14
C LEU A 310 7.31 -7.44 7.48
N ASN A 311 6.28 -6.81 8.01
CA ASN A 311 5.81 -5.49 7.57
C ASN A 311 5.27 -4.70 8.76
N PRO A 312 5.26 -3.37 8.70
CA PRO A 312 4.32 -2.57 9.50
C PRO A 312 2.88 -2.88 9.09
N ASP A 313 1.93 -2.59 9.96
CA ASP A 313 0.50 -2.77 9.70
C ASP A 313 0.01 -1.94 8.50
N CYS A 314 0.58 -0.77 8.30
CA CYS A 314 0.26 0.16 7.23
C CYS A 314 1.47 1.07 6.94
N GLY A 315 1.36 1.95 5.94
CA GLY A 315 2.33 3.04 5.75
C GLY A 315 2.34 4.00 6.93
N PHE A 316 3.48 4.62 7.20
CA PHE A 316 3.65 5.58 8.31
C PHE A 316 3.03 6.96 8.02
N ALA A 317 2.70 7.25 6.77
CA ALA A 317 2.05 8.50 6.36
C ALA A 317 0.87 8.23 5.39
N PRO A 318 -0.20 7.56 5.86
CA PRO A 318 -1.31 7.14 5.00
C PRO A 318 -2.17 8.29 4.48
N GLY A 319 -1.92 9.50 4.94
CA GLY A 319 -2.60 10.72 4.50
C GLY A 319 -1.81 11.96 4.90
N SER A 320 -2.21 13.13 4.40
CA SER A 320 -1.55 14.41 4.68
C SER A 320 -1.56 14.83 6.16
N ALA A 321 -2.47 14.25 6.95
CA ALA A 321 -2.60 14.54 8.38
C ALA A 321 -1.84 13.53 9.28
N ALA A 322 -1.13 12.57 8.73
CA ALA A 322 -0.34 11.63 9.53
C ALA A 322 0.93 12.32 10.00
N ASP A 323 0.97 12.62 11.29
CA ASP A 323 2.08 13.33 11.94
C ASP A 323 2.90 12.35 12.81
N ILE A 324 3.54 11.38 12.14
CA ILE A 324 4.49 10.47 12.78
C ILE A 324 5.89 10.98 12.49
N PRO A 325 6.75 11.18 13.51
CA PRO A 325 8.12 11.61 13.33
C PRO A 325 8.95 10.59 12.52
N ILE A 326 9.88 11.06 11.70
CA ILE A 326 10.74 10.18 10.88
C ILE A 326 11.63 9.31 11.76
N ASP A 327 12.13 9.84 12.86
CA ASP A 327 12.97 9.13 13.83
C ASP A 327 12.20 8.00 14.54
N GLU A 328 10.91 8.18 14.81
CA GLU A 328 10.05 7.12 15.32
C GLU A 328 9.86 6.01 14.28
N ALA A 329 9.53 6.37 13.04
CA ALA A 329 9.40 5.41 11.96
C ALA A 329 10.72 4.64 11.72
N TYR A 330 11.86 5.35 11.75
CA TYR A 330 13.19 4.74 11.69
C TYR A 330 13.41 3.73 12.81
N ALA A 331 13.09 4.09 14.07
CA ALA A 331 13.29 3.20 15.21
C ALA A 331 12.41 1.94 15.12
N LYS A 332 11.17 2.08 14.66
CA LYS A 332 10.26 0.95 14.41
C LYS A 332 10.79 0.01 13.31
N LEU A 333 11.22 0.56 12.19
CA LEU A 333 11.81 -0.22 11.09
C LEU A 333 13.12 -0.90 11.50
N ARG A 334 13.98 -0.23 12.24
CA ARG A 334 15.22 -0.83 12.77
C ARG A 334 14.92 -2.04 13.66
N ASN A 335 13.91 -1.93 14.53
CA ASN A 335 13.51 -3.03 15.40
C ASN A 335 12.82 -4.17 14.61
N GLU A 336 12.11 -3.87 13.54
CA GLU A 336 11.59 -4.87 12.59
C GLU A 336 12.74 -5.65 11.91
N ALA A 337 13.74 -4.95 11.39
CA ALA A 337 14.90 -5.57 10.76
C ALA A 337 15.70 -6.44 11.76
N ALA A 338 15.85 -5.96 13.01
CA ALA A 338 16.48 -6.73 14.08
C ALA A 338 15.65 -7.99 14.45
N ALA A 339 14.31 -7.88 14.51
CA ALA A 339 13.43 -9.02 14.72
C ALA A 339 13.54 -10.07 13.59
N SER A 340 13.64 -9.61 12.33
CA SER A 340 13.92 -10.48 11.20
C SER A 340 15.23 -11.27 11.38
N ALA A 341 16.30 -10.63 11.85
CA ALA A 341 17.56 -11.29 12.13
C ALA A 341 17.44 -12.33 13.26
N LEU A 342 16.69 -12.02 14.34
CA LEU A 342 16.40 -12.97 15.42
C LEU A 342 15.63 -14.20 14.91
N LEU A 343 14.64 -13.99 14.04
CA LEU A 343 13.87 -15.08 13.45
C LEU A 343 14.72 -15.96 12.54
N ARG A 344 15.61 -15.39 11.73
CA ARG A 344 16.56 -16.15 10.91
C ARG A 344 17.48 -17.03 11.74
N ALA A 345 17.91 -16.55 12.91
CA ALA A 345 18.74 -17.33 13.83
C ALA A 345 17.95 -18.45 14.53
N ARG A 346 16.66 -18.21 14.84
CA ARG A 346 15.77 -19.17 15.54
C ARG A 346 15.18 -20.23 14.60
N PHE A 347 14.98 -19.89 13.34
CA PHE A 347 14.37 -20.74 12.29
C PHE A 347 15.28 -20.76 11.05
N PRO A 348 16.42 -21.48 11.11
CA PRO A 348 17.44 -21.52 10.06
C PRO A 348 16.97 -22.13 8.73
#